data_3b7aded94d54913b146947327a7d4f8d
#
_entry.id   3b7aded94d54913b146947327a7d4f8d
#
_cell.length_a   1.000
_cell.length_b   1.000
_cell.length_c   1.000
_cell.angle_alpha   90.00
_cell.angle_beta   90.00
_cell.angle_gamma   90.00
#
_symmetry.space_group_name_H-M   'P 1'
#
loop_
_entity.id
_entity.type
_entity.pdbx_description
1 polymer ?
#
loop_
_entity_poly.entity_id
_entity_poly.type
_entity_poly.pdbx_seq_one_letter_code
_entity_poly.pdbx_strand_id
1 'polypeptide(L)'
;MSDESDIRDRLIDRRTVLQAGAALAASGPALLHGAQANAQRRPPVIIDSQVHAYEANTPQRPWFRVPNWPAHVTGDEMVAAMDKVGVDGAIFVSPFSMYQYDGSYAVEVQKKHPGRFALVKPVNPDDPAVPDVIADWKKTPGTVGIRIIMTKETNRTPEDPGLDRICRAAVKHDFPINFLFWGNLDAGRTLIDRHPDTRFVIDHMAIMQPNEPPAPPEPWTDLPKVLDLAQRKNAVIKISGACTLSKQSYPYADIWDPLKRLFDAWGFERCLWGTDWTRAFAVVNYEQATEPFLKTERLSDSERAMLMGGATAKTYGWSPKKA
;
A
#
# COMPACT_ATOMS: atom_id res chain seq x y z
N MET A 1 34.81 -63.34 40.67
CA MET A 1 35.54 -62.95 41.85
C MET A 1 35.12 -61.50 42.01
N SER A 2 34.06 -61.32 42.78
CA SER A 2 33.98 -60.88 44.18
C SER A 2 34.29 -59.39 44.29
N ASP A 3 33.52 -58.51 44.82
CA ASP A 3 32.57 -58.61 45.91
C ASP A 3 31.66 -57.39 45.99
N GLU A 4 30.54 -57.61 46.42
CA GLU A 4 29.41 -56.94 47.02
C GLU A 4 29.72 -56.00 48.18
N SER A 5 28.63 -55.24 48.43
CA SER A 5 28.24 -54.65 49.74
C SER A 5 28.74 -53.21 49.99
N ASP A 6 28.01 -52.28 50.49
CA ASP A 6 26.86 -52.34 51.36
C ASP A 6 26.10 -51.00 51.40
N ILE A 7 24.82 -51.15 51.52
CA ILE A 7 23.81 -50.12 51.78
C ILE A 7 23.86 -49.82 53.28
N ARG A 8 23.65 -48.59 53.71
CA ARG A 8 22.70 -48.23 54.78
C ARG A 8 22.70 -46.74 55.16
N ASP A 9 21.55 -46.19 55.01
CA ASP A 9 20.82 -45.29 55.90
C ASP A 9 21.60 -44.40 56.85
N ARG A 10 21.40 -43.09 56.76
CA ARG A 10 21.12 -42.28 57.94
C ARG A 10 20.02 -41.21 57.63
N LEU A 11 18.85 -41.50 58.14
CA LEU A 11 17.83 -40.54 58.51
C LEU A 11 18.45 -39.49 59.47
N ILE A 12 18.35 -38.21 59.15
CA ILE A 12 18.59 -37.13 60.08
C ILE A 12 17.26 -36.40 60.28
N ASP A 13 16.87 -36.43 61.51
CA ASP A 13 15.73 -36.01 62.25
C ASP A 13 15.28 -34.57 62.00
N ARG A 14 14.00 -34.42 61.82
CA ARG A 14 13.26 -33.17 61.76
C ARG A 14 12.97 -32.60 63.14
N ARG A 15 13.93 -32.26 63.90
CA ARG A 15 13.67 -31.54 65.17
C ARG A 15 14.96 -30.93 65.71
N THR A 16 15.38 -29.83 65.22
CA THR A 16 16.15 -28.86 65.97
C THR A 16 16.56 -27.72 65.02
N VAL A 17 15.83 -26.69 64.98
CA VAL A 17 16.26 -25.28 64.84
C VAL A 17 15.01 -24.40 65.00
N LEU A 18 14.60 -24.26 66.25
CA LEU A 18 13.87 -23.10 66.73
C LEU A 18 14.70 -22.49 67.83
N GLN A 19 15.20 -21.34 67.59
CA GLN A 19 15.65 -20.28 68.52
C GLN A 19 17.00 -19.72 68.16
N ALA A 20 16.95 -18.58 67.46
CA ALA A 20 17.79 -17.45 67.88
C ALA A 20 17.65 -16.30 66.85
N GLY A 21 17.20 -15.18 67.31
CA GLY A 21 17.66 -13.89 66.89
C GLY A 21 16.73 -13.06 66.04
N ALA A 22 15.81 -12.35 66.69
CA ALA A 22 15.24 -11.15 66.11
C ALA A 22 16.32 -10.08 65.94
N ALA A 23 16.57 -9.66 64.68
CA ALA A 23 17.22 -8.40 64.39
C ALA A 23 16.39 -7.71 63.31
N LEU A 24 15.71 -6.62 63.74
CA LEU A 24 15.05 -5.69 62.84
C LEU A 24 16.11 -5.05 61.90
N ALA A 25 15.94 -5.25 60.63
CA ALA A 25 16.44 -4.35 59.61
C ALA A 25 15.32 -3.98 58.66
N ALA A 26 14.88 -2.75 58.80
CA ALA A 26 13.98 -2.11 57.87
C ALA A 26 14.67 -1.95 56.52
N SER A 27 14.28 -2.76 55.55
CA SER A 27 14.59 -2.56 54.14
C SER A 27 13.27 -2.39 53.42
N GLY A 28 13.07 -1.18 52.93
CA GLY A 28 11.89 -0.80 52.13
C GLY A 28 11.70 -1.67 50.89
N PRO A 29 10.54 -1.63 50.27
CA PRO A 29 10.26 -2.42 49.07
C PRO A 29 11.21 -2.03 47.98
N ALA A 30 12.11 -2.94 47.64
CA ALA A 30 12.90 -2.85 46.39
C ALA A 30 11.88 -2.84 45.23
N LEU A 31 11.67 -1.68 44.67
CA LEU A 31 11.02 -1.50 43.38
C LEU A 31 11.82 -2.34 42.38
N LEU A 32 11.33 -3.53 42.11
CA LEU A 32 11.67 -4.25 40.89
C LEU A 32 11.13 -3.42 39.72
N HIS A 33 11.88 -2.40 39.37
CA HIS A 33 11.79 -1.83 38.04
C HIS A 33 12.23 -2.94 37.09
N GLY A 34 11.25 -3.74 36.65
CA GLY A 34 11.41 -4.57 35.49
C GLY A 34 11.91 -3.67 34.37
N ALA A 35 13.17 -3.81 34.02
CA ALA A 35 13.66 -3.32 32.74
C ALA A 35 12.79 -4.00 31.69
N GLN A 36 11.66 -3.36 31.32
CA GLN A 36 11.02 -3.66 30.05
C GLN A 36 12.12 -3.44 29.02
N ALA A 37 12.66 -4.55 28.52
CA ALA A 37 13.48 -4.53 27.34
C ALA A 37 12.66 -3.73 26.30
N ASN A 38 13.10 -2.52 26.01
CA ASN A 38 12.68 -1.76 24.85
C ASN A 38 13.09 -2.63 23.66
N ALA A 39 12.24 -3.59 23.30
CA ALA A 39 12.30 -4.17 21.99
C ALA A 39 12.21 -2.97 21.06
N GLN A 40 13.32 -2.57 20.47
CA GLN A 40 13.38 -1.49 19.49
C GLN A 40 12.31 -1.83 18.46
N ARG A 41 11.14 -1.19 18.59
CA ARG A 41 10.08 -1.32 17.60
C ARG A 41 10.71 -0.89 16.29
N ARG A 42 10.85 -1.84 15.37
CA ARG A 42 11.28 -1.50 14.00
C ARG A 42 10.42 -0.34 13.54
N PRO A 43 11.02 0.71 12.95
CA PRO A 43 10.23 1.80 12.41
C PRO A 43 9.17 1.23 11.46
N PRO A 44 7.96 1.79 11.45
CA PRO A 44 6.89 1.33 10.58
C PRO A 44 7.38 1.31 9.13
N VAL A 45 7.04 0.25 8.40
CA VAL A 45 7.37 0.13 6.98
C VAL A 45 6.54 1.12 6.19
N ILE A 46 7.18 1.91 5.33
CA ILE A 46 6.54 2.89 4.46
C ILE A 46 6.46 2.31 3.05
N ILE A 47 5.24 2.20 2.51
CA ILE A 47 4.96 1.64 1.20
C ILE A 47 4.15 2.65 0.38
N ASP A 48 4.71 3.10 -0.74
CA ASP A 48 3.97 3.89 -1.72
C ASP A 48 3.02 2.96 -2.50
N SER A 49 1.73 3.17 -2.39
CA SER A 49 0.73 2.31 -3.04
C SER A 49 0.56 2.56 -4.54
N GLN A 50 1.24 3.57 -5.09
CA GLN A 50 1.08 3.97 -6.50
C GLN A 50 2.33 4.65 -7.05
N VAL A 51 3.15 3.88 -7.74
CA VAL A 51 4.26 4.42 -8.55
C VAL A 51 4.21 3.89 -9.97
N HIS A 52 4.75 4.67 -10.91
CA HIS A 52 5.02 4.28 -12.28
C HIS A 52 6.50 4.51 -12.57
N ALA A 53 7.19 3.50 -13.08
CA ALA A 53 8.54 3.63 -13.65
C ALA A 53 8.52 3.21 -15.12
N TYR A 54 9.39 3.80 -15.92
CA TYR A 54 9.43 3.59 -17.36
C TYR A 54 10.77 4.06 -17.95
N GLU A 55 11.17 3.42 -19.05
CA GLU A 55 12.32 3.82 -19.85
C GLU A 55 11.94 4.90 -20.87
N ALA A 56 12.95 5.52 -21.45
CA ALA A 56 12.76 6.43 -22.56
C ALA A 56 12.03 5.74 -23.73
N ASN A 57 11.28 6.54 -24.50
CA ASN A 57 10.62 6.06 -25.71
C ASN A 57 11.67 5.72 -26.78
N THR A 58 11.83 4.44 -27.06
CA THR A 58 12.83 3.91 -28.04
C THR A 58 12.18 2.88 -28.97
N PRO A 59 12.80 2.56 -30.11
CA PRO A 59 12.31 1.48 -30.98
C PRO A 59 12.22 0.11 -30.30
N GLN A 60 13.05 -0.15 -29.28
CA GLN A 60 13.08 -1.40 -28.53
C GLN A 60 11.95 -1.47 -27.49
N ARG A 61 11.54 -0.31 -26.95
CA ARG A 61 10.43 -0.19 -25.99
C ARG A 61 9.59 1.07 -26.32
N PRO A 62 8.80 1.00 -27.39
CA PRO A 62 8.02 2.15 -27.85
C PRO A 62 6.88 2.44 -26.89
N TRP A 63 6.58 3.71 -26.72
CA TRP A 63 5.39 4.14 -26.00
C TRP A 63 4.18 4.17 -26.93
N PHE A 64 3.06 3.68 -26.43
CA PHE A 64 1.78 3.77 -27.12
C PHE A 64 1.27 5.21 -27.23
N ARG A 65 1.41 5.98 -26.15
CA ARG A 65 1.18 7.42 -26.11
C ARG A 65 2.38 8.10 -25.49
N VAL A 66 2.62 9.34 -25.89
CA VAL A 66 3.65 10.20 -25.29
C VAL A 66 2.95 11.19 -24.39
N PRO A 67 2.76 10.89 -23.09
CA PRO A 67 2.21 11.83 -22.14
C PRO A 67 3.19 12.97 -21.89
N ASN A 68 2.72 14.10 -21.34
CA ASN A 68 3.59 15.16 -20.86
C ASN A 68 4.20 14.79 -19.50
N TRP A 69 4.99 13.72 -19.51
CA TRP A 69 5.72 13.19 -18.36
C TRP A 69 7.22 13.30 -18.65
N PRO A 70 8.10 13.11 -17.63
CA PRO A 70 9.54 13.05 -17.87
C PRO A 70 9.91 12.07 -18.99
N ALA A 71 11.01 12.34 -19.70
CA ALA A 71 11.49 11.48 -20.77
C ALA A 71 11.78 10.04 -20.33
N HIS A 72 12.02 9.83 -19.05
CA HIS A 72 12.13 8.55 -18.35
C HIS A 72 12.00 8.77 -16.84
N VAL A 73 11.55 7.77 -16.15
CA VAL A 73 11.73 7.54 -14.71
C VAL A 73 11.98 6.05 -14.53
N THR A 74 13.23 5.68 -14.61
CA THR A 74 13.65 4.27 -14.53
C THR A 74 13.41 3.69 -13.13
N GLY A 75 13.49 2.35 -13.01
CA GLY A 75 13.43 1.70 -11.71
C GLY A 75 14.50 2.20 -10.74
N ASP A 76 15.72 2.49 -11.23
CA ASP A 76 16.81 3.04 -10.41
C ASP A 76 16.50 4.43 -9.90
N GLU A 77 15.96 5.30 -10.76
CA GLU A 77 15.55 6.67 -10.37
C GLU A 77 14.39 6.65 -9.39
N MET A 78 13.45 5.73 -9.56
CA MET A 78 12.35 5.55 -8.59
C MET A 78 12.87 5.08 -7.22
N VAL A 79 13.81 4.12 -7.19
CA VAL A 79 14.44 3.69 -5.93
C VAL A 79 15.19 4.84 -5.28
N ALA A 80 15.95 5.62 -6.04
CA ALA A 80 16.66 6.79 -5.51
C ALA A 80 15.71 7.84 -4.93
N ALA A 81 14.57 8.10 -5.58
CA ALA A 81 13.54 9.01 -5.07
C ALA A 81 12.92 8.50 -3.76
N MET A 82 12.63 7.20 -3.69
CA MET A 82 12.10 6.55 -2.49
C MET A 82 13.10 6.62 -1.32
N ASP A 83 14.37 6.30 -1.56
CA ASP A 83 15.43 6.28 -0.55
C ASP A 83 15.66 7.66 0.08
N LYS A 84 15.55 8.72 -0.72
CA LYS A 84 15.73 10.10 -0.29
C LYS A 84 14.78 10.51 0.84
N VAL A 85 13.60 9.94 0.90
CA VAL A 85 12.57 10.24 1.92
C VAL A 85 12.23 9.05 2.83
N GLY A 86 12.97 7.95 2.72
CA GLY A 86 12.82 6.79 3.59
C GLY A 86 11.62 5.89 3.26
N VAL A 87 11.15 5.87 2.01
CA VAL A 87 10.13 4.93 1.54
C VAL A 87 10.77 3.56 1.28
N ASP A 88 10.29 2.53 1.96
CA ASP A 88 10.89 1.20 1.94
C ASP A 88 10.58 0.41 0.66
N GLY A 89 9.42 0.63 0.04
CA GLY A 89 9.02 -0.05 -1.18
C GLY A 89 7.76 0.53 -1.78
N ALA A 90 7.35 0.00 -2.92
CA ALA A 90 6.17 0.51 -3.62
C ALA A 90 5.39 -0.57 -4.38
N ILE A 91 4.10 -0.30 -4.59
CA ILE A 91 3.29 -1.00 -5.58
C ILE A 91 3.56 -0.35 -6.94
N PHE A 92 4.29 -1.05 -7.77
CA PHE A 92 4.62 -0.61 -9.12
C PHE A 92 3.48 -0.99 -10.07
N VAL A 93 2.73 -0.01 -10.50
CA VAL A 93 1.67 -0.16 -11.49
C VAL A 93 2.26 0.13 -12.86
N SER A 94 2.27 -0.86 -13.78
CA SER A 94 2.75 -0.65 -15.15
C SER A 94 1.98 0.49 -15.82
N PRO A 95 2.67 1.50 -16.42
CA PRO A 95 2.03 2.71 -16.93
C PRO A 95 1.26 2.41 -18.24
N PHE A 96 -0.08 2.43 -18.16
CA PHE A 96 -0.96 2.15 -19.30
C PHE A 96 -0.73 3.07 -20.49
N SER A 97 -0.48 4.36 -20.25
CA SER A 97 -0.25 5.33 -21.33
C SER A 97 0.94 4.97 -22.21
N MET A 98 1.94 4.28 -21.67
CA MET A 98 3.15 3.91 -22.38
C MET A 98 3.10 2.47 -22.88
N TYR A 99 2.80 1.54 -22.00
CA TYR A 99 2.97 0.10 -22.27
C TYR A 99 1.64 -0.66 -22.37
N GLN A 100 0.51 0.03 -22.28
CA GLN A 100 -0.83 -0.59 -22.30
C GLN A 100 -0.93 -1.77 -21.31
N TYR A 101 -1.05 -2.97 -21.84
CA TYR A 101 -1.22 -4.20 -21.05
C TYR A 101 0.10 -4.97 -20.84
N ASP A 102 1.23 -4.43 -21.32
CA ASP A 102 2.54 -5.04 -21.09
C ASP A 102 3.10 -4.68 -19.71
N GLY A 103 3.48 -5.70 -18.95
CA GLY A 103 4.12 -5.59 -17.64
C GLY A 103 5.60 -5.98 -17.65
N SER A 104 6.20 -6.21 -18.80
CA SER A 104 7.57 -6.75 -18.91
C SER A 104 8.61 -5.85 -18.24
N TYR A 105 8.53 -4.54 -18.44
CA TYR A 105 9.46 -3.61 -17.79
C TYR A 105 9.33 -3.63 -16.27
N ALA A 106 8.11 -3.71 -15.73
CA ALA A 106 7.91 -3.81 -14.30
C ALA A 106 8.56 -5.10 -13.72
N VAL A 107 8.49 -6.21 -14.46
CA VAL A 107 9.16 -7.47 -14.09
C VAL A 107 10.68 -7.32 -14.10
N GLU A 108 11.25 -6.64 -15.09
CA GLU A 108 12.69 -6.37 -15.17
C GLU A 108 13.16 -5.53 -13.97
N VAL A 109 12.43 -4.45 -13.65
CA VAL A 109 12.73 -3.58 -12.50
C VAL A 109 12.62 -4.36 -11.17
N GLN A 110 11.59 -5.18 -11.00
CA GLN A 110 11.44 -5.99 -9.79
C GLN A 110 12.58 -7.00 -9.61
N LYS A 111 13.05 -7.62 -10.69
CA LYS A 111 14.21 -8.52 -10.66
C LYS A 111 15.51 -7.78 -10.28
N LYS A 112 15.67 -6.54 -10.77
CA LYS A 112 16.85 -5.71 -10.48
C LYS A 112 16.84 -5.19 -9.04
N HIS A 113 15.66 -4.90 -8.49
CA HIS A 113 15.46 -4.36 -7.14
C HIS A 113 14.57 -5.30 -6.29
N PRO A 114 15.06 -6.49 -5.96
CA PRO A 114 14.26 -7.49 -5.25
C PRO A 114 13.84 -6.96 -3.88
N GLY A 115 12.54 -7.13 -3.58
CA GLY A 115 11.98 -6.67 -2.31
C GLY A 115 11.61 -5.19 -2.24
N ARG A 116 11.90 -4.38 -3.28
CA ARG A 116 11.51 -2.97 -3.33
C ARG A 116 10.17 -2.73 -4.03
N PHE A 117 9.78 -3.61 -4.94
CA PHE A 117 8.55 -3.47 -5.72
C PHE A 117 7.69 -4.72 -5.68
N ALA A 118 6.37 -4.52 -5.57
CA ALA A 118 5.35 -5.49 -5.91
C ALA A 118 4.57 -4.99 -7.12
N LEU A 119 4.16 -5.90 -8.01
CA LEU A 119 3.76 -5.58 -9.36
C LEU A 119 2.26 -5.65 -9.59
N VAL A 120 1.73 -4.65 -10.27
CA VAL A 120 0.38 -4.58 -10.80
C VAL A 120 0.46 -4.21 -12.27
N LYS A 121 -0.30 -4.88 -13.14
CA LYS A 121 -0.43 -4.46 -14.55
C LYS A 121 -1.88 -4.28 -14.97
N PRO A 122 -2.17 -3.39 -15.92
CA PRO A 122 -3.45 -3.34 -16.59
C PRO A 122 -3.72 -4.63 -17.38
N VAL A 123 -4.98 -5.02 -17.47
CA VAL A 123 -5.45 -6.16 -18.29
C VAL A 123 -6.53 -5.74 -19.26
N ASN A 124 -6.58 -6.38 -20.44
CA ASN A 124 -7.48 -5.99 -21.51
C ASN A 124 -8.88 -6.63 -21.36
N PRO A 125 -9.93 -5.85 -21.12
CA PRO A 125 -11.30 -6.41 -21.05
C PRO A 125 -11.79 -6.95 -22.40
N ASP A 126 -11.24 -6.47 -23.52
CA ASP A 126 -11.65 -6.90 -24.88
C ASP A 126 -10.99 -8.22 -25.29
N ASP A 127 -9.98 -8.68 -24.55
CA ASP A 127 -9.33 -9.97 -24.80
C ASP A 127 -10.18 -11.11 -24.21
N PRO A 128 -10.72 -12.02 -25.04
CA PRO A 128 -11.44 -13.18 -24.55
C PRO A 128 -10.57 -14.12 -23.70
N ALA A 129 -9.24 -14.11 -23.91
CA ALA A 129 -8.25 -14.91 -23.17
C ALA A 129 -7.77 -14.20 -21.87
N VAL A 130 -8.36 -13.07 -21.47
CA VAL A 130 -7.92 -12.33 -20.27
C VAL A 130 -7.87 -13.18 -18.99
N PRO A 131 -8.72 -14.22 -18.77
CA PRO A 131 -8.57 -15.09 -17.62
C PRO A 131 -7.24 -15.87 -17.61
N ASP A 132 -6.77 -16.30 -18.78
CA ASP A 132 -5.48 -17.02 -18.91
C ASP A 132 -4.31 -16.05 -18.73
N VAL A 133 -4.43 -14.82 -19.26
CA VAL A 133 -3.45 -13.74 -19.02
C VAL A 133 -3.29 -13.45 -17.52
N ILE A 134 -4.40 -13.43 -16.76
CA ILE A 134 -4.38 -13.23 -15.31
C ILE A 134 -3.75 -14.45 -14.60
N ALA A 135 -4.09 -15.65 -15.03
CA ALA A 135 -3.51 -16.89 -14.51
C ALA A 135 -1.98 -16.96 -14.70
N ASP A 136 -1.50 -16.56 -15.88
CA ASP A 136 -0.06 -16.49 -16.18
C ASP A 136 0.63 -15.36 -15.43
N TRP A 137 -0.03 -14.21 -15.29
CA TRP A 137 0.48 -13.11 -14.46
C TRP A 137 0.68 -13.54 -13.00
N LYS A 138 -0.23 -14.36 -12.44
CA LYS A 138 -0.10 -14.91 -11.08
C LYS A 138 1.15 -15.78 -10.89
N LYS A 139 1.65 -16.43 -11.93
CA LYS A 139 2.86 -17.24 -11.88
C LYS A 139 4.14 -16.41 -11.89
N THR A 140 4.04 -15.13 -12.28
CA THR A 140 5.20 -14.22 -12.36
C THR A 140 5.59 -13.76 -10.95
N PRO A 141 6.85 -13.91 -10.53
CA PRO A 141 7.29 -13.47 -9.21
C PRO A 141 7.06 -11.98 -8.96
N GLY A 142 6.63 -11.64 -7.75
CA GLY A 142 6.42 -10.26 -7.32
C GLY A 142 5.07 -9.66 -7.70
N THR A 143 4.20 -10.38 -8.41
CA THR A 143 2.87 -9.90 -8.80
C THR A 143 1.88 -9.97 -7.64
N VAL A 144 1.14 -8.89 -7.41
CA VAL A 144 0.22 -8.77 -6.26
C VAL A 144 -1.17 -8.28 -6.64
N GLY A 145 -1.40 -7.96 -7.92
CA GLY A 145 -2.69 -7.48 -8.39
C GLY A 145 -2.72 -7.21 -9.88
N ILE A 146 -3.88 -6.82 -10.35
CA ILE A 146 -4.15 -6.36 -11.73
C ILE A 146 -4.84 -5.01 -11.68
N ARG A 147 -4.94 -4.34 -12.83
CA ARG A 147 -5.63 -3.05 -12.95
C ARG A 147 -6.67 -3.08 -14.05
N ILE A 148 -7.84 -2.50 -13.79
CA ILE A 148 -8.83 -2.14 -14.80
C ILE A 148 -9.01 -0.64 -14.87
N ILE A 149 -9.33 -0.15 -16.08
CA ILE A 149 -9.56 1.26 -16.37
C ILE A 149 -10.95 1.38 -16.98
N MET A 150 -11.82 2.13 -16.28
CA MET A 150 -13.21 2.39 -16.69
C MET A 150 -13.52 3.87 -16.51
N THR A 151 -12.60 4.72 -16.97
CA THR A 151 -12.81 6.17 -16.98
C THR A 151 -13.87 6.55 -18.01
N LYS A 152 -14.36 7.78 -17.95
CA LYS A 152 -15.35 8.28 -18.91
C LYS A 152 -14.88 8.12 -20.36
N GLU A 153 -13.58 8.30 -20.61
CA GLU A 153 -12.99 8.21 -21.95
C GLU A 153 -12.98 6.77 -22.52
N THR A 154 -13.05 5.75 -21.67
CA THR A 154 -13.10 4.35 -22.14
C THR A 154 -14.47 3.94 -22.64
N ASN A 155 -15.50 4.72 -22.34
CA ASN A 155 -16.90 4.46 -22.70
C ASN A 155 -17.39 3.04 -22.34
N ARG A 156 -16.86 2.48 -21.21
CA ARG A 156 -17.26 1.17 -20.71
C ARG A 156 -18.39 1.28 -19.70
N THR A 157 -19.26 0.28 -19.72
CA THR A 157 -20.36 0.17 -18.74
C THR A 157 -20.04 -0.92 -17.70
N PRO A 158 -20.67 -0.88 -16.53
CA PRO A 158 -20.47 -1.90 -15.51
C PRO A 158 -21.00 -3.30 -15.90
N GLU A 159 -21.77 -3.40 -16.99
CA GLU A 159 -22.30 -4.66 -17.56
C GLU A 159 -21.35 -5.27 -18.61
N ASP A 160 -20.19 -4.64 -18.89
CA ASP A 160 -19.22 -5.15 -19.85
C ASP A 160 -18.80 -6.58 -19.48
N PRO A 161 -19.05 -7.58 -20.35
CA PRO A 161 -18.73 -8.98 -20.05
C PRO A 161 -17.22 -9.23 -19.89
N GLY A 162 -16.37 -8.35 -20.44
CA GLY A 162 -14.93 -8.38 -20.23
C GLY A 162 -14.57 -8.05 -18.79
N LEU A 163 -15.20 -7.05 -18.20
CA LEU A 163 -15.02 -6.71 -16.78
C LEU A 163 -15.50 -7.86 -15.88
N ASP A 164 -16.63 -8.48 -16.21
CA ASP A 164 -17.12 -9.67 -15.49
C ASP A 164 -16.11 -10.84 -15.55
N ARG A 165 -15.48 -11.09 -16.71
CA ARG A 165 -14.42 -12.11 -16.84
C ARG A 165 -13.23 -11.79 -15.96
N ILE A 166 -12.78 -10.54 -15.95
CA ILE A 166 -11.64 -10.08 -15.14
C ILE A 166 -11.96 -10.23 -13.64
N CYS A 167 -13.13 -9.76 -13.18
CA CYS A 167 -13.51 -9.86 -11.78
C CYS A 167 -13.54 -11.31 -11.28
N ARG A 168 -14.13 -12.24 -12.06
CA ARG A 168 -14.14 -13.68 -11.73
C ARG A 168 -12.73 -14.27 -11.71
N ALA A 169 -11.87 -13.92 -12.67
CA ALA A 169 -10.49 -14.40 -12.71
C ALA A 169 -9.67 -13.84 -11.53
N ALA A 170 -9.89 -12.58 -11.15
CA ALA A 170 -9.23 -11.97 -10.00
C ALA A 170 -9.56 -12.70 -8.69
N VAL A 171 -10.83 -13.07 -8.48
CA VAL A 171 -11.25 -13.90 -7.32
C VAL A 171 -10.57 -15.27 -7.37
N LYS A 172 -10.62 -15.95 -8.53
CA LYS A 172 -10.01 -17.27 -8.71
C LYS A 172 -8.51 -17.31 -8.40
N HIS A 173 -7.80 -16.25 -8.75
CA HIS A 173 -6.34 -16.15 -8.58
C HIS A 173 -5.92 -15.33 -7.37
N ASP A 174 -6.87 -14.96 -6.49
CA ASP A 174 -6.62 -14.16 -5.29
C ASP A 174 -5.83 -12.86 -5.58
N PHE A 175 -6.30 -12.10 -6.55
CA PHE A 175 -5.77 -10.77 -6.86
C PHE A 175 -6.76 -9.67 -6.46
N PRO A 176 -6.33 -8.59 -5.79
CA PRO A 176 -7.06 -7.34 -5.77
C PRO A 176 -6.99 -6.67 -7.14
N ILE A 177 -8.04 -5.94 -7.49
CA ILE A 177 -8.13 -5.15 -8.71
C ILE A 177 -7.92 -3.68 -8.39
N ASN A 178 -6.83 -3.08 -8.86
CA ASN A 178 -6.68 -1.64 -8.91
C ASN A 178 -7.70 -1.08 -9.91
N PHE A 179 -8.55 -0.16 -9.46
CA PHE A 179 -9.68 0.29 -10.24
C PHE A 179 -9.66 1.80 -10.46
N LEU A 180 -9.38 2.20 -11.69
CA LEU A 180 -9.41 3.59 -12.14
C LEU A 180 -10.72 3.88 -12.86
N PHE A 181 -11.56 4.77 -12.30
CA PHE A 181 -12.85 5.14 -12.89
C PHE A 181 -13.18 6.64 -12.76
N TRP A 182 -12.20 7.48 -13.00
CA TRP A 182 -12.34 8.93 -13.01
C TRP A 182 -13.49 9.38 -13.93
N GLY A 183 -14.31 10.30 -13.42
CA GLY A 183 -15.45 10.85 -14.15
C GLY A 183 -16.58 9.84 -14.41
N ASN A 184 -16.51 8.62 -13.82
CA ASN A 184 -17.48 7.54 -14.04
C ASN A 184 -17.89 6.86 -12.72
N LEU A 185 -18.06 7.66 -11.64
CA LEU A 185 -18.22 7.14 -10.27
C LEU A 185 -19.46 6.24 -10.12
N ASP A 186 -20.58 6.60 -10.72
CA ASP A 186 -21.83 5.83 -10.60
C ASP A 186 -21.68 4.44 -11.26
N ALA A 187 -21.04 4.37 -12.43
CA ALA A 187 -20.75 3.11 -13.09
C ALA A 187 -19.70 2.29 -12.31
N GLY A 188 -18.65 2.95 -11.78
CA GLY A 188 -17.66 2.30 -10.92
C GLY A 188 -18.28 1.68 -9.67
N ARG A 189 -19.18 2.41 -9.01
CA ARG A 189 -19.96 1.91 -7.87
C ARG A 189 -20.79 0.68 -8.27
N THR A 190 -21.49 0.75 -9.40
CA THR A 190 -22.32 -0.36 -9.88
C THR A 190 -21.48 -1.61 -10.15
N LEU A 191 -20.27 -1.48 -10.72
CA LEU A 191 -19.38 -2.63 -10.91
C LEU A 191 -18.93 -3.24 -9.57
N ILE A 192 -18.59 -2.42 -8.59
CA ILE A 192 -18.22 -2.89 -7.23
C ILE A 192 -19.38 -3.66 -6.59
N ASP A 193 -20.60 -3.13 -6.68
CA ASP A 193 -21.81 -3.72 -6.11
C ASP A 193 -22.19 -5.05 -6.82
N ARG A 194 -21.92 -5.19 -8.13
CA ARG A 194 -22.15 -6.42 -8.92
C ARG A 194 -21.18 -7.55 -8.58
N HIS A 195 -20.00 -7.24 -8.03
CA HIS A 195 -18.94 -8.20 -7.75
C HIS A 195 -18.51 -8.20 -6.27
N PRO A 196 -19.38 -8.61 -5.35
CA PRO A 196 -19.12 -8.52 -3.89
C PRO A 196 -17.93 -9.36 -3.42
N ASP A 197 -17.56 -10.42 -4.14
CA ASP A 197 -16.43 -11.30 -3.82
C ASP A 197 -15.10 -10.75 -4.36
N THR A 198 -15.12 -9.76 -5.24
CA THR A 198 -13.92 -9.13 -5.81
C THR A 198 -13.40 -8.06 -4.86
N ARG A 199 -12.10 -8.08 -4.59
CA ARG A 199 -11.43 -7.03 -3.81
C ARG A 199 -11.02 -5.89 -4.73
N PHE A 200 -11.61 -4.71 -4.54
CA PHE A 200 -11.29 -3.51 -5.30
C PHE A 200 -10.35 -2.59 -4.53
N VAL A 201 -9.36 -2.04 -5.22
CA VAL A 201 -8.47 -0.99 -4.74
C VAL A 201 -8.72 0.24 -5.61
N ILE A 202 -9.48 1.19 -5.08
CA ILE A 202 -9.90 2.38 -5.82
C ILE A 202 -8.71 3.32 -5.99
N ASP A 203 -8.30 3.57 -7.23
CA ASP A 203 -7.18 4.47 -7.54
C ASP A 203 -7.56 5.94 -7.30
N HIS A 204 -6.63 6.70 -6.74
CA HIS A 204 -6.64 8.18 -6.66
C HIS A 204 -7.94 8.76 -6.06
N MET A 205 -8.48 8.10 -5.03
CA MET A 205 -9.74 8.51 -4.37
C MET A 205 -10.96 8.56 -5.33
N ALA A 206 -10.88 7.94 -6.52
CA ALA A 206 -11.85 8.09 -7.60
C ALA A 206 -12.10 9.57 -8.03
N ILE A 207 -11.28 10.50 -7.56
CA ILE A 207 -11.35 11.93 -7.88
C ILE A 207 -10.40 12.23 -9.03
N MET A 208 -10.91 12.94 -10.06
CA MET A 208 -10.08 13.40 -11.18
C MET A 208 -9.02 14.39 -10.67
N GLN A 209 -7.77 14.13 -11.05
CA GLN A 209 -6.62 14.91 -10.61
C GLN A 209 -5.92 15.56 -11.80
N PRO A 210 -5.39 16.78 -11.66
CA PRO A 210 -4.67 17.45 -12.74
C PRO A 210 -3.30 16.78 -12.97
N ASN A 211 -2.87 16.76 -14.23
CA ASN A 211 -1.49 16.41 -14.59
C ASN A 211 -0.56 17.63 -14.54
N GLU A 212 -1.12 18.82 -14.62
CA GLU A 212 -0.44 20.12 -14.63
C GLU A 212 -1.19 21.10 -13.74
N PRO A 213 -0.49 22.11 -13.18
CA PRO A 213 -1.16 23.17 -12.43
C PRO A 213 -1.96 24.09 -13.37
N PRO A 214 -3.00 24.77 -12.87
CA PRO A 214 -3.44 24.80 -11.48
C PRO A 214 -4.35 23.63 -11.09
N ALA A 215 -4.55 23.42 -9.79
CA ALA A 215 -5.60 22.53 -9.31
C ALA A 215 -6.98 22.98 -9.86
N PRO A 216 -7.94 22.05 -10.07
CA PRO A 216 -9.30 22.39 -10.50
C PRO A 216 -9.95 23.41 -9.55
N PRO A 217 -10.88 24.27 -10.04
CA PRO A 217 -11.58 25.23 -9.18
C PRO A 217 -12.27 24.59 -7.97
N GLU A 218 -12.89 23.42 -8.18
CA GLU A 218 -13.57 22.63 -7.15
C GLU A 218 -13.03 21.21 -7.11
N PRO A 219 -11.82 20.99 -6.56
CA PRO A 219 -11.12 19.71 -6.68
C PRO A 219 -11.81 18.56 -5.94
N TRP A 220 -12.69 18.86 -4.97
CA TRP A 220 -13.36 17.87 -4.13
C TRP A 220 -14.84 17.70 -4.43
N THR A 221 -15.31 18.10 -5.61
CA THR A 221 -16.74 18.03 -6.02
C THR A 221 -17.31 16.62 -5.87
N ASP A 222 -16.53 15.60 -6.21
CA ASP A 222 -16.96 14.21 -6.17
C ASP A 222 -16.83 13.57 -4.76
N LEU A 223 -16.29 14.29 -3.78
CA LEU A 223 -16.07 13.75 -2.43
C LEU A 223 -17.32 13.10 -1.80
N PRO A 224 -18.55 13.68 -1.89
CA PRO A 224 -19.73 13.02 -1.31
C PRO A 224 -19.97 11.61 -1.88
N LYS A 225 -19.78 11.40 -3.18
CA LYS A 225 -19.90 10.08 -3.82
C LYS A 225 -18.80 9.12 -3.37
N VAL A 226 -17.58 9.63 -3.17
CA VAL A 226 -16.46 8.83 -2.67
C VAL A 226 -16.67 8.41 -1.22
N LEU A 227 -17.30 9.25 -0.40
CA LEU A 227 -17.67 8.88 0.97
C LEU A 227 -18.74 7.77 0.99
N ASP A 228 -19.72 7.82 0.05
CA ASP A 228 -20.72 6.74 -0.09
C ASP A 228 -20.08 5.40 -0.47
N LEU A 229 -19.02 5.41 -1.29
CA LEU A 229 -18.28 4.19 -1.67
C LEU A 229 -17.71 3.45 -0.44
N ALA A 230 -17.46 4.13 0.67
CA ALA A 230 -16.93 3.54 1.91
C ALA A 230 -17.85 2.47 2.53
N GLN A 231 -19.13 2.45 2.17
CA GLN A 231 -20.09 1.42 2.60
C GLN A 231 -19.76 0.02 2.01
N ARG A 232 -19.00 -0.05 0.90
CA ARG A 232 -18.63 -1.28 0.20
C ARG A 232 -17.45 -1.94 0.92
N LYS A 233 -17.69 -3.10 1.53
CA LYS A 233 -16.69 -3.81 2.34
C LYS A 233 -15.62 -4.51 1.52
N ASN A 234 -15.90 -4.74 0.24
CA ASN A 234 -14.99 -5.31 -0.75
C ASN A 234 -14.10 -4.26 -1.44
N ALA A 235 -14.10 -3.01 -0.95
CA ALA A 235 -13.29 -1.93 -1.50
C ALA A 235 -12.38 -1.29 -0.45
N VAL A 236 -11.18 -0.91 -0.88
CA VAL A 236 -10.24 -0.02 -0.20
C VAL A 236 -9.89 1.13 -1.13
N ILE A 237 -9.30 2.22 -0.62
CA ILE A 237 -9.07 3.43 -1.40
C ILE A 237 -7.63 3.90 -1.30
N LYS A 238 -7.02 4.25 -2.44
CA LYS A 238 -5.72 4.89 -2.48
C LYS A 238 -5.85 6.40 -2.29
N ILE A 239 -5.15 6.90 -1.29
CA ILE A 239 -4.95 8.33 -1.04
C ILE A 239 -3.74 8.79 -1.87
N SER A 240 -3.72 8.43 -3.14
CA SER A 240 -2.61 8.74 -4.03
C SER A 240 -2.86 10.01 -4.83
N GLY A 241 -1.80 10.82 -5.01
CA GLY A 241 -1.85 12.08 -5.71
C GLY A 241 -2.66 13.19 -5.02
N ALA A 242 -3.02 13.04 -3.74
CA ALA A 242 -3.87 13.99 -3.01
C ALA A 242 -3.30 15.43 -3.01
N CYS A 243 -1.97 15.59 -2.97
CA CYS A 243 -1.31 16.90 -2.99
C CYS A 243 -1.60 17.69 -4.27
N THR A 244 -1.96 17.03 -5.38
CA THR A 244 -2.27 17.71 -6.65
C THR A 244 -3.62 18.41 -6.63
N LEU A 245 -4.47 18.11 -5.65
CA LEU A 245 -5.78 18.75 -5.46
C LEU A 245 -5.70 20.02 -4.61
N SER A 246 -4.52 20.37 -4.09
CA SER A 246 -4.33 21.57 -3.29
C SER A 246 -4.37 22.82 -4.14
N LYS A 247 -5.05 23.84 -3.64
CA LYS A 247 -5.03 25.22 -4.14
C LYS A 247 -3.99 26.08 -3.41
N GLN A 248 -3.30 25.50 -2.43
CA GLN A 248 -2.26 26.17 -1.65
C GLN A 248 -0.88 25.62 -2.01
N SER A 249 0.13 26.42 -1.78
CA SER A 249 1.51 25.97 -1.89
C SER A 249 1.83 24.91 -0.81
N TYR A 250 2.96 24.19 -1.01
CA TYR A 250 3.50 23.29 0.00
C TYR A 250 3.51 23.95 1.40
N PRO A 251 3.08 23.27 2.46
CA PRO A 251 2.76 21.82 2.59
C PRO A 251 1.28 21.44 2.37
N TYR A 252 0.53 22.17 1.52
CA TYR A 252 -0.82 21.78 1.06
C TYR A 252 -1.85 21.68 2.19
N ALA A 253 -1.98 22.72 3.01
CA ALA A 253 -2.79 22.68 4.22
C ALA A 253 -4.29 22.44 3.97
N ASP A 254 -4.80 22.81 2.80
CA ASP A 254 -6.21 22.71 2.41
C ASP A 254 -6.70 21.31 2.06
N ILE A 255 -5.79 20.34 1.84
CA ILE A 255 -6.20 18.96 1.56
C ILE A 255 -6.67 18.20 2.82
N TRP A 256 -6.31 18.68 4.02
CA TRP A 256 -6.49 17.88 5.24
C TRP A 256 -7.94 17.75 5.70
N ASP A 257 -8.78 18.76 5.50
CA ASP A 257 -10.20 18.67 5.87
C ASP A 257 -10.96 17.65 4.99
N PRO A 258 -10.82 17.66 3.65
CA PRO A 258 -11.36 16.59 2.82
C PRO A 258 -10.77 15.21 3.14
N LEU A 259 -9.44 15.11 3.38
CA LEU A 259 -8.80 13.85 3.75
C LEU A 259 -9.30 13.33 5.09
N LYS A 260 -9.52 14.19 6.09
CA LYS A 260 -10.10 13.75 7.36
C LYS A 260 -11.46 13.10 7.16
N ARG A 261 -12.32 13.68 6.32
CA ARG A 261 -13.63 13.08 5.99
C ARG A 261 -13.49 11.72 5.32
N LEU A 262 -12.49 11.55 4.45
CA LEU A 262 -12.16 10.24 3.86
C LEU A 262 -11.71 9.25 4.92
N PHE A 263 -10.79 9.62 5.81
CA PHE A 263 -10.32 8.76 6.89
C PHE A 263 -11.43 8.37 7.85
N ASP A 264 -12.33 9.31 8.20
CA ASP A 264 -13.47 9.04 9.06
C ASP A 264 -14.46 8.03 8.42
N ALA A 265 -14.68 8.11 7.10
CA ALA A 265 -15.61 7.24 6.39
C ALA A 265 -15.03 5.85 6.08
N TRP A 266 -13.77 5.79 5.64
CA TRP A 266 -13.12 4.56 5.19
C TRP A 266 -12.40 3.82 6.32
N GLY A 267 -11.91 4.54 7.33
CA GLY A 267 -10.95 4.03 8.33
C GLY A 267 -9.54 3.87 7.74
N PHE A 268 -8.52 4.11 8.55
CA PHE A 268 -7.12 4.03 8.11
C PHE A 268 -6.72 2.66 7.56
N GLU A 269 -7.37 1.60 7.99
CA GLU A 269 -7.12 0.23 7.51
C GLU A 269 -7.50 0.01 6.05
N ARG A 270 -8.33 0.90 5.49
CA ARG A 270 -8.77 0.86 4.09
C ARG A 270 -8.28 2.05 3.27
N CYS A 271 -7.43 2.91 3.84
CA CYS A 271 -6.79 4.03 3.17
C CYS A 271 -5.32 3.71 2.90
N LEU A 272 -4.90 3.76 1.65
CA LEU A 272 -3.56 3.44 1.19
C LEU A 272 -2.90 4.70 0.66
N TRP A 273 -1.92 5.24 1.38
CA TRP A 273 -1.15 6.37 0.90
C TRP A 273 -0.33 6.00 -0.35
N GLY A 274 -0.18 6.95 -1.28
CA GLY A 274 0.68 6.82 -2.45
C GLY A 274 0.97 8.16 -3.10
N THR A 275 2.08 8.26 -3.83
CA THR A 275 2.49 9.51 -4.46
C THR A 275 1.85 9.74 -5.82
N ASP A 276 1.82 8.72 -6.66
CA ASP A 276 1.53 8.85 -8.10
C ASP A 276 2.39 9.95 -8.78
N TRP A 277 3.61 10.13 -8.26
CA TRP A 277 4.48 11.26 -8.57
C TRP A 277 4.75 11.43 -10.05
N THR A 278 5.05 10.35 -10.78
CA THR A 278 5.45 10.48 -12.18
C THR A 278 4.34 11.01 -13.08
N ARG A 279 3.08 10.70 -12.77
CA ARG A 279 1.93 11.32 -13.43
C ARG A 279 1.78 12.80 -13.04
N ALA A 280 2.04 13.10 -11.78
CA ALA A 280 1.88 14.43 -11.20
C ALA A 280 3.17 15.28 -11.24
N PHE A 281 4.15 14.86 -12.02
CA PHE A 281 5.51 15.44 -12.08
C PHE A 281 5.54 16.97 -12.23
N ALA A 282 4.63 17.53 -13.02
CA ALA A 282 4.56 18.98 -13.22
C ALA A 282 3.93 19.73 -12.02
N VAL A 283 3.30 19.04 -11.08
CA VAL A 283 2.60 19.62 -9.92
C VAL A 283 3.39 19.46 -8.64
N VAL A 284 3.96 18.27 -8.40
CA VAL A 284 4.69 17.94 -7.17
C VAL A 284 5.93 17.10 -7.49
N ASN A 285 6.99 17.24 -6.70
CA ASN A 285 8.07 16.25 -6.70
C ASN A 285 7.78 15.14 -5.67
N TYR A 286 8.63 14.09 -5.64
CA TYR A 286 8.41 12.92 -4.80
C TYR A 286 8.39 13.28 -3.30
N GLU A 287 9.30 14.17 -2.88
CA GLU A 287 9.38 14.67 -1.51
C GLU A 287 8.12 15.45 -1.12
N GLN A 288 7.67 16.34 -2.00
CA GLN A 288 6.46 17.13 -1.78
C GLN A 288 5.19 16.29 -1.71
N ALA A 289 5.16 15.14 -2.39
CA ALA A 289 4.05 14.18 -2.30
C ALA A 289 4.11 13.30 -1.04
N THR A 290 5.29 13.18 -0.41
CA THR A 290 5.55 12.27 0.73
C THR A 290 5.57 12.99 2.07
N GLU A 291 6.34 14.07 2.18
CA GLU A 291 6.62 14.75 3.45
C GLU A 291 5.40 15.31 4.17
N PRO A 292 4.35 15.83 3.50
CA PRO A 292 3.15 16.28 4.20
C PRO A 292 2.50 15.19 5.06
N PHE A 293 2.56 13.93 4.62
CA PHE A 293 2.03 12.78 5.36
C PHE A 293 3.00 12.27 6.43
N LEU A 294 4.30 12.34 6.18
CA LEU A 294 5.34 11.94 7.13
C LEU A 294 5.43 12.89 8.33
N LYS A 295 5.32 14.20 8.08
CA LYS A 295 5.67 15.23 9.06
C LYS A 295 4.46 15.88 9.74
N THR A 296 3.24 15.58 9.31
CA THR A 296 2.03 16.20 9.87
C THR A 296 1.80 15.81 11.33
N GLU A 297 1.35 16.76 12.14
CA GLU A 297 0.84 16.52 13.51
C GLU A 297 -0.65 16.13 13.51
N ARG A 298 -1.32 16.12 12.35
CA ARG A 298 -2.74 15.79 12.21
C ARG A 298 -3.03 14.28 12.27
N LEU A 299 -1.98 13.45 12.23
CA LEU A 299 -2.04 12.00 12.34
C LEU A 299 -1.26 11.54 13.56
N SER A 300 -1.86 10.68 14.37
CA SER A 300 -1.11 9.92 15.38
C SER A 300 -0.11 8.98 14.70
N ASP A 301 0.88 8.49 15.44
CA ASP A 301 1.88 7.55 14.92
C ASP A 301 1.24 6.26 14.40
N SER A 302 0.18 5.76 15.05
CA SER A 302 -0.55 4.57 14.61
C SER A 302 -1.34 4.79 13.33
N GLU A 303 -1.99 5.94 13.17
CA GLU A 303 -2.71 6.31 11.94
C GLU A 303 -1.75 6.49 10.79
N ARG A 304 -0.63 7.19 11.03
CA ARG A 304 0.44 7.37 10.05
C ARG A 304 1.02 6.03 9.60
N ALA A 305 1.35 5.14 10.54
CA ALA A 305 1.90 3.81 10.22
C ALA A 305 0.91 2.97 9.41
N MET A 306 -0.37 3.04 9.72
CA MET A 306 -1.41 2.31 8.99
C MET A 306 -1.59 2.89 7.59
N LEU A 307 -1.75 4.21 7.45
CA LEU A 307 -1.94 4.91 6.19
C LEU A 307 -0.76 4.74 5.24
N MET A 308 0.47 4.94 5.72
CA MET A 308 1.67 4.99 4.89
C MET A 308 2.31 3.62 4.62
N GLY A 309 1.73 2.52 5.09
CA GLY A 309 2.28 1.20 4.79
C GLY A 309 1.42 0.03 5.26
N GLY A 310 0.87 0.08 6.47
CA GLY A 310 0.13 -1.02 7.06
C GLY A 310 -1.07 -1.48 6.22
N ALA A 311 -1.89 -0.53 5.76
CA ALA A 311 -3.05 -0.82 4.91
C ALA A 311 -2.64 -1.41 3.55
N THR A 312 -1.56 -0.88 2.95
CA THR A 312 -1.02 -1.39 1.68
C THR A 312 -0.49 -2.81 1.84
N ALA A 313 0.30 -3.07 2.89
CA ALA A 313 0.82 -4.40 3.17
C ALA A 313 -0.30 -5.44 3.37
N LYS A 314 -1.35 -5.08 4.11
CA LYS A 314 -2.53 -5.93 4.35
C LYS A 314 -3.30 -6.20 3.05
N THR A 315 -3.53 -5.16 2.24
CA THR A 315 -4.34 -5.24 1.01
C THR A 315 -3.71 -6.16 -0.03
N TYR A 316 -2.39 -6.04 -0.23
CA TYR A 316 -1.68 -6.80 -1.26
C TYR A 316 -0.98 -8.06 -0.74
N GLY A 317 -1.01 -8.33 0.58
CA GLY A 317 -0.29 -9.44 1.17
C GLY A 317 1.23 -9.36 0.97
N TRP A 318 1.78 -8.15 0.88
CA TRP A 318 3.18 -7.90 0.56
C TRP A 318 3.80 -6.81 1.44
N SER A 319 5.05 -7.00 1.78
CA SER A 319 5.88 -5.97 2.43
C SER A 319 7.26 -5.97 1.80
N PRO A 320 7.89 -4.79 1.66
CA PRO A 320 9.25 -4.69 1.17
C PRO A 320 10.22 -5.42 2.10
N LYS A 321 11.26 -5.98 1.51
CA LYS A 321 12.38 -6.56 2.25
C LYS A 321 13.52 -5.55 2.17
N LYS A 322 13.94 -5.02 3.32
CA LYS A 322 15.19 -4.26 3.39
C LYS A 322 16.33 -5.22 3.04
N ALA A 323 17.15 -4.81 2.06
CA ALA A 323 18.38 -5.53 1.72
C ALA A 323 19.36 -5.47 2.89
#